data_b88900fff01f401b8599637c8b0cbb92
#
_entry.id   b88900fff01f401b8599637c8b0cbb92
#
_cell.length_a   1.000
_cell.length_b   1.000
_cell.length_c   1.000
_cell.angle_alpha   90.00
_cell.angle_beta   90.00
_cell.angle_gamma   90.00
#
_symmetry.space_group_name_H-M   'P 1'
#
loop_
_entity.id
_entity.type
_entity.pdbx_description
1 polymer ?
#
loop_
_entity_poly.entity_id
_entity_poly.type
_entity_poly.pdbx_seq_one_letter_code
_entity_poly.pdbx_strand_id
1 'polypeptide(L)'
;MLKQDSDADFVNHITKRIQALSYHLHSYYWLDFQRLNDIYRYKTEEYSQTALNKFNVIPELIPDWIFDFMPSRGGYFIGNVSPARMDFRWFCLGNFIAILSSLATGEQAEAILDLVEERWEELIGEMPLKICYPAMENQEWQIVTGCDPKNTRWSYHNGGSWPG
;
A
#
# COMPACT_ATOMS: atom_id res chain seq x y z
N MET A 1 39.00 12.33 16.50
CA MET A 1 37.82 13.11 16.93
C MET A 1 36.90 13.48 15.76
N LEU A 2 37.37 14.15 14.72
CA LEU A 2 36.50 14.62 13.58
C LEU A 2 35.71 13.52 12.83
N LYS A 3 36.19 12.31 12.75
CA LYS A 3 35.53 11.21 12.02
C LYS A 3 34.36 10.61 12.79
N GLN A 4 34.48 10.58 14.11
CA GLN A 4 33.46 10.01 15.02
C GLN A 4 32.22 10.90 15.14
N ASP A 5 32.40 12.23 15.08
CA ASP A 5 31.30 13.18 15.08
C ASP A 5 30.50 13.11 13.76
N SER A 6 31.20 12.94 12.63
CA SER A 6 30.57 12.77 11.30
C SER A 6 29.72 11.51 11.22
N ASP A 7 30.16 10.41 11.82
CA ASP A 7 29.42 9.14 11.81
C ASP A 7 28.18 9.22 12.70
N ALA A 8 28.26 9.91 13.84
CA ALA A 8 27.11 10.14 14.73
C ALA A 8 26.04 11.03 14.07
N ASP A 9 26.45 12.07 13.38
CA ASP A 9 25.55 12.96 12.63
C ASP A 9 24.87 12.21 11.48
N PHE A 10 25.59 11.35 10.78
CA PHE A 10 25.05 10.52 9.70
C PHE A 10 24.00 9.54 10.22
N VAL A 11 24.29 8.81 11.30
CA VAL A 11 23.34 7.88 11.95
C VAL A 11 22.09 8.62 12.41
N ASN A 12 22.24 9.79 13.05
CA ASN A 12 21.12 10.60 13.50
C ASN A 12 20.24 11.06 12.32
N HIS A 13 20.85 11.44 11.20
CA HIS A 13 20.13 11.83 10.00
C HIS A 13 19.32 10.67 9.40
N ILE A 14 19.92 9.49 9.31
CA ILE A 14 19.22 8.28 8.83
C ILE A 14 18.05 7.94 9.77
N THR A 15 18.29 7.96 11.08
CA THR A 15 17.27 7.64 12.08
C THR A 15 16.05 8.54 11.95
N LYS A 16 16.28 9.87 11.82
CA LYS A 16 15.20 10.84 11.61
C LYS A 16 14.42 10.56 10.33
N ARG A 17 15.11 10.18 9.25
CA ARG A 17 14.44 9.85 7.98
C ARG A 17 13.60 8.59 8.09
N ILE A 18 14.11 7.55 8.75
CA ILE A 18 13.36 6.31 8.99
C ILE A 18 12.09 6.60 9.80
N GLN A 19 12.21 7.39 10.87
CA GLN A 19 11.06 7.77 11.69
C GLN A 19 10.02 8.57 10.91
N ALA A 20 10.46 9.55 10.11
CA ALA A 20 9.55 10.34 9.29
C ALA A 20 8.86 9.48 8.21
N LEU A 21 9.60 8.58 7.56
CA LEU A 21 9.07 7.65 6.58
C LEU A 21 8.06 6.67 7.19
N SER A 22 8.41 6.08 8.32
CA SER A 22 7.53 5.17 9.06
C SER A 22 6.21 5.88 9.43
N TYR A 23 6.28 7.06 10.00
CA TYR A 23 5.09 7.87 10.30
C TYR A 23 4.26 8.13 9.04
N HIS A 24 4.89 8.48 7.93
CA HIS A 24 4.20 8.76 6.67
C HIS A 24 3.49 7.53 6.13
N LEU A 25 4.16 6.37 6.10
CA LEU A 25 3.59 5.12 5.63
C LEU A 25 2.39 4.66 6.47
N HIS A 26 2.50 4.69 7.79
CA HIS A 26 1.38 4.36 8.67
C HIS A 26 0.22 5.34 8.56
N SER A 27 0.51 6.62 8.33
CA SER A 27 -0.54 7.65 8.29
C SER A 27 -1.31 7.67 6.98
N TYR A 28 -0.64 7.39 5.84
CA TYR A 28 -1.19 7.64 4.52
C TYR A 28 -1.29 6.42 3.61
N TYR A 29 -0.54 5.35 3.89
CA TYR A 29 -0.56 4.15 3.04
C TYR A 29 -1.35 3.00 3.66
N TRP A 30 -1.52 2.97 4.98
CA TRP A 30 -2.29 1.91 5.62
C TRP A 30 -3.78 2.05 5.33
N LEU A 31 -4.37 0.99 4.78
CA LEU A 31 -5.79 0.86 4.50
C LEU A 31 -6.33 -0.40 5.15
N ASP A 32 -7.39 -0.26 5.92
CA ASP A 32 -8.16 -1.32 6.53
C ASP A 32 -9.66 -0.99 6.47
N PHE A 33 -10.48 -1.90 6.94
CA PHE A 33 -11.93 -1.71 6.95
C PHE A 33 -12.36 -0.45 7.71
N GLN A 34 -11.69 -0.12 8.80
CA GLN A 34 -11.99 1.08 9.57
C GLN A 34 -11.67 2.35 8.78
N ARG A 35 -10.55 2.39 8.09
CA ARG A 35 -10.15 3.52 7.24
C ARG A 35 -11.11 3.73 6.08
N LEU A 36 -11.57 2.65 5.44
CA LEU A 36 -12.60 2.72 4.42
C LEU A 36 -13.89 3.32 4.96
N ASN A 37 -14.34 2.86 6.12
CA ASN A 37 -15.53 3.42 6.78
C ASN A 37 -15.36 4.89 7.13
N ASP A 38 -14.17 5.32 7.59
CA ASP A 38 -13.88 6.71 7.89
C ASP A 38 -13.97 7.59 6.64
N ILE A 39 -13.49 7.13 5.49
CA ILE A 39 -13.62 7.84 4.20
C ILE A 39 -15.10 8.01 3.83
N TYR A 40 -15.91 6.96 3.98
CA TYR A 40 -17.34 7.00 3.64
C TYR A 40 -18.16 7.84 4.60
N ARG A 41 -17.82 7.80 5.87
CA ARG A 41 -18.59 8.47 6.92
C ARG A 41 -18.44 9.99 6.89
N TYR A 42 -17.27 10.46 6.50
CA TYR A 42 -16.94 11.88 6.46
C TYR A 42 -16.88 12.34 5.01
N LYS A 43 -18.06 12.59 4.44
CA LYS A 43 -18.19 13.21 3.12
C LYS A 43 -17.37 14.50 3.07
N THR A 44 -16.68 14.67 1.98
CA THR A 44 -15.62 15.68 1.76
C THR A 44 -16.07 17.14 1.78
N GLU A 45 -17.35 17.42 1.96
CA GLU A 45 -17.87 18.79 1.96
C GLU A 45 -17.61 19.55 3.27
N GLU A 46 -17.23 18.86 4.33
CA GLU A 46 -16.80 19.48 5.57
C GLU A 46 -15.27 19.48 5.66
N TYR A 47 -14.67 20.61 5.38
CA TYR A 47 -13.28 20.91 5.74
C TYR A 47 -13.14 20.89 7.26
N SER A 48 -13.10 19.71 7.84
CA SER A 48 -12.85 19.54 9.25
C SER A 48 -11.37 19.69 9.51
N GLN A 49 -10.99 20.57 10.43
CA GLN A 49 -9.61 20.69 10.91
C GLN A 49 -9.12 19.42 11.64
N THR A 50 -10.04 18.50 11.97
CA THR A 50 -9.78 17.19 12.54
C THR A 50 -9.92 16.08 11.49
N ALA A 51 -9.71 16.40 10.21
CA ALA A 51 -9.96 15.51 9.06
C ALA A 51 -9.56 14.07 9.34
N LEU A 52 -10.53 13.22 9.61
CA LEU A 52 -10.37 11.78 9.72
C LEU A 52 -10.07 11.15 8.35
N ASN A 53 -10.53 11.80 7.28
CA ASN A 53 -10.17 11.42 5.91
C ASN A 53 -8.81 11.98 5.52
N LYS A 54 -7.76 11.33 6.00
CA LYS A 54 -6.37 11.70 5.70
C LYS A 54 -5.98 11.50 4.23
N PHE A 55 -6.74 10.70 3.51
CA PHE A 55 -6.47 10.41 2.10
C PHE A 55 -6.99 11.51 1.16
N ASN A 56 -7.82 12.42 1.65
CA ASN A 56 -8.45 13.46 0.82
C ASN A 56 -9.10 12.88 -0.46
N VAL A 57 -9.73 11.74 -0.33
CA VAL A 57 -10.38 10.99 -1.41
C VAL A 57 -11.87 11.17 -1.30
N ILE A 58 -12.50 11.49 -2.42
CA ILE A 58 -13.96 11.50 -2.53
C ILE A 58 -14.41 10.03 -2.51
N PRO A 59 -15.40 9.62 -1.69
CA PRO A 59 -15.85 8.24 -1.60
C PRO A 59 -16.19 7.61 -2.96
N GLU A 60 -16.73 8.38 -3.88
CA GLU A 60 -17.11 7.96 -5.22
C GLU A 60 -15.89 7.63 -6.12
N LEU A 61 -14.69 8.01 -5.73
CA LEU A 61 -13.45 7.67 -6.43
C LEU A 61 -12.79 6.40 -5.90
N ILE A 62 -13.34 5.82 -4.83
CA ILE A 62 -12.85 4.52 -4.34
C ILE A 62 -13.39 3.45 -5.28
N PRO A 63 -12.51 2.62 -5.88
CA PRO A 63 -12.95 1.56 -6.76
C PRO A 63 -13.82 0.52 -6.03
N ASP A 64 -14.90 0.08 -6.66
CA ASP A 64 -15.86 -0.86 -6.07
C ASP A 64 -15.20 -2.17 -5.60
N TRP A 65 -14.19 -2.66 -6.33
CA TRP A 65 -13.50 -3.90 -5.99
C TRP A 65 -12.87 -3.90 -4.60
N ILE A 66 -12.56 -2.72 -4.02
CA ILE A 66 -11.96 -2.62 -2.68
C ILE A 66 -12.89 -3.17 -1.61
N PHE A 67 -14.21 -2.93 -1.76
CA PHE A 67 -15.19 -3.38 -0.78
C PHE A 67 -15.35 -4.89 -0.78
N ASP A 68 -15.25 -5.49 -1.95
CA ASP A 68 -15.28 -6.94 -2.10
C ASP A 68 -13.95 -7.58 -1.65
N PHE A 69 -12.85 -6.86 -1.84
CA PHE A 69 -11.51 -7.35 -1.53
C PHE A 69 -11.12 -7.19 -0.06
N MET A 70 -11.58 -6.12 0.62
CA MET A 70 -11.21 -5.82 2.00
C MET A 70 -12.02 -6.64 3.00
N PRO A 71 -11.44 -7.66 3.66
CA PRO A 71 -12.14 -8.36 4.72
C PRO A 71 -12.22 -7.50 5.99
N SER A 72 -13.17 -7.83 6.86
CA SER A 72 -13.43 -7.05 8.08
C SER A 72 -12.23 -6.97 9.04
N ARG A 73 -11.36 -7.98 9.01
CA ARG A 73 -10.12 -8.05 9.82
C ARG A 73 -8.86 -7.78 9.02
N GLY A 74 -8.98 -7.65 7.71
CA GLY A 74 -7.85 -7.42 6.82
C GLY A 74 -7.41 -5.98 6.74
N GLY A 75 -6.20 -5.80 6.21
CA GLY A 75 -5.62 -4.50 5.93
C GLY A 75 -4.33 -4.65 5.15
N TYR A 76 -3.88 -3.57 4.51
CA TYR A 76 -2.63 -3.56 3.76
C TYR A 76 -2.12 -2.15 3.49
N PHE A 77 -0.85 -2.04 3.14
CA PHE A 77 -0.28 -0.81 2.61
C PHE A 77 -0.57 -0.71 1.12
N ILE A 78 -1.26 0.34 0.71
CA ILE A 78 -1.66 0.59 -0.68
C ILE A 78 -0.48 0.95 -1.57
N GLY A 79 -0.66 0.82 -2.88
CA GLY A 79 0.42 0.95 -3.86
C GLY A 79 1.04 2.32 -3.95
N ASN A 80 0.26 3.38 -3.95
CA ASN A 80 0.77 4.75 -4.05
C ASN A 80 -0.19 5.77 -3.47
N VAL A 81 0.38 6.81 -2.88
CA VAL A 81 -0.33 8.00 -2.42
C VAL A 81 0.36 9.22 -3.01
N SER A 82 -0.32 9.89 -3.93
CA SER A 82 0.15 11.16 -4.48
C SER A 82 -1.01 12.16 -4.54
N PRO A 83 -0.73 13.48 -4.59
CA PRO A 83 -1.77 14.49 -4.72
C PRO A 83 -2.63 14.34 -5.98
N ALA A 84 -2.11 13.71 -7.01
CA ALA A 84 -2.80 13.54 -8.27
C ALA A 84 -3.58 12.22 -8.37
N ARG A 85 -3.18 11.20 -7.62
CA ARG A 85 -3.76 9.87 -7.74
C ARG A 85 -3.43 9.02 -6.52
N MET A 86 -4.42 8.29 -6.02
CA MET A 86 -4.22 7.15 -5.12
C MET A 86 -4.30 5.85 -5.91
N ASP A 87 -3.37 4.97 -5.69
CA ASP A 87 -3.42 3.59 -6.19
C ASP A 87 -3.72 2.65 -5.02
N PHE A 88 -4.96 2.23 -4.94
CA PHE A 88 -5.47 1.35 -3.88
C PHE A 88 -5.06 -0.12 -4.05
N ARG A 89 -4.32 -0.47 -5.10
CA ARG A 89 -3.95 -1.85 -5.36
C ARG A 89 -3.11 -2.44 -4.26
N TRP A 90 -3.34 -3.72 -4.04
CA TRP A 90 -2.46 -4.57 -3.29
C TRP A 90 -1.18 -4.82 -4.08
N PHE A 91 -0.03 -4.63 -3.43
CA PHE A 91 1.27 -5.04 -3.92
C PHE A 91 1.92 -5.99 -2.93
N CYS A 92 2.13 -7.24 -3.35
CA CYS A 92 2.60 -8.33 -2.52
C CYS A 92 3.95 -7.99 -1.87
N LEU A 93 4.95 -7.62 -2.68
CA LEU A 93 6.31 -7.36 -2.21
C LEU A 93 6.36 -6.25 -1.15
N GLY A 94 5.66 -5.14 -1.38
CA GLY A 94 5.64 -4.01 -0.45
C GLY A 94 5.09 -4.39 0.92
N ASN A 95 4.01 -5.16 0.95
CA ASN A 95 3.37 -5.61 2.18
C ASN A 95 4.21 -6.63 2.94
N PHE A 96 4.81 -7.60 2.27
CA PHE A 96 5.70 -8.56 2.96
C PHE A 96 7.00 -7.93 3.44
N ILE A 97 7.57 -6.98 2.70
CA ILE A 97 8.73 -6.21 3.18
C ILE A 97 8.36 -5.38 4.41
N ALA A 98 7.15 -4.81 4.46
CA ALA A 98 6.70 -4.08 5.65
C ALA A 98 6.66 -4.99 6.90
N ILE A 99 6.25 -6.25 6.76
CA ILE A 99 6.31 -7.23 7.84
C ILE A 99 7.77 -7.56 8.19
N LEU A 100 8.57 -7.95 7.21
CA LEU A 100 9.96 -8.41 7.42
C LEU A 100 10.88 -7.33 7.98
N SER A 101 10.65 -6.07 7.62
CA SER A 101 11.42 -4.92 8.12
C SER A 101 10.93 -4.39 9.46
N SER A 102 9.87 -4.98 10.04
CA SER A 102 9.19 -4.47 11.23
C SER A 102 8.64 -3.04 11.06
N LEU A 103 8.35 -2.64 9.82
CA LEU A 103 7.58 -1.43 9.56
C LEU A 103 6.13 -1.65 9.97
N ALA A 104 5.52 -2.77 9.56
CA ALA A 104 4.18 -3.15 10.00
C ALA A 104 4.20 -3.45 11.51
N THR A 105 3.20 -2.95 12.24
CA THR A 105 2.97 -3.37 13.63
C THR A 105 2.52 -4.83 13.66
N GLY A 106 2.52 -5.47 14.85
CA GLY A 106 2.01 -6.83 14.99
C GLY A 106 0.58 -6.96 14.49
N GLU A 107 -0.29 -6.03 14.85
CA GLU A 107 -1.70 -6.00 14.40
C GLU A 107 -1.82 -5.80 12.88
N GLN A 108 -0.97 -4.96 12.30
CA GLN A 108 -0.94 -4.77 10.85
C GLN A 108 -0.41 -6.00 10.12
N ALA A 109 0.60 -6.66 10.67
CA ALA A 109 1.12 -7.90 10.11
C ALA A 109 0.05 -9.01 10.11
N GLU A 110 -0.68 -9.17 11.22
CA GLU A 110 -1.82 -10.09 11.30
C GLU A 110 -2.90 -9.72 10.28
N ALA A 111 -3.26 -8.46 10.16
CA ALA A 111 -4.27 -8.01 9.19
C ALA A 111 -3.85 -8.26 7.73
N ILE A 112 -2.56 -8.11 7.41
CA ILE A 112 -2.02 -8.45 6.07
C ILE A 112 -2.15 -9.96 5.82
N LEU A 113 -1.82 -10.79 6.80
CA LEU A 113 -1.90 -12.24 6.66
C LEU A 113 -3.36 -12.73 6.61
N ASP A 114 -4.25 -12.18 7.43
CA ASP A 114 -5.69 -12.46 7.40
C ASP A 114 -6.27 -12.13 6.00
N LEU A 115 -5.88 -10.99 5.41
CA LEU A 115 -6.30 -10.64 4.05
C LEU A 115 -5.80 -11.65 3.02
N VAL A 116 -4.54 -12.05 3.08
CA VAL A 116 -3.97 -13.04 2.14
C VAL A 116 -4.70 -14.38 2.27
N GLU A 117 -5.02 -14.82 3.49
CA GLU A 117 -5.73 -16.06 3.74
C GLU A 117 -7.16 -16.00 3.22
N GLU A 118 -7.92 -14.94 3.54
CA GLU A 118 -9.31 -14.78 3.12
C GLU A 118 -9.47 -14.53 1.61
N ARG A 119 -8.45 -13.93 0.95
CA ARG A 119 -8.44 -13.60 -0.47
C ARG A 119 -7.47 -14.47 -1.28
N TRP A 120 -7.21 -15.67 -0.78
CA TRP A 120 -6.28 -16.59 -1.42
C TRP A 120 -6.61 -16.86 -2.89
N GLU A 121 -7.87 -17.09 -3.21
CA GLU A 121 -8.34 -17.40 -4.57
C GLU A 121 -8.09 -16.24 -5.55
N GLU A 122 -8.22 -15.01 -5.09
CA GLU A 122 -7.96 -13.81 -5.89
C GLU A 122 -6.47 -13.52 -6.03
N LEU A 123 -5.68 -13.86 -5.01
CA LEU A 123 -4.25 -13.57 -4.94
C LEU A 123 -3.36 -14.67 -5.50
N ILE A 124 -3.90 -15.87 -5.71
CA ILE A 124 -3.15 -16.96 -6.31
C ILE A 124 -3.01 -16.76 -7.81
N GLY A 125 -1.83 -17.04 -8.35
CA GLY A 125 -1.54 -17.07 -9.77
C GLY A 125 -1.09 -18.48 -10.21
N GLU A 126 -0.28 -18.54 -11.26
CA GLU A 126 0.41 -19.80 -11.63
C GLU A 126 1.37 -20.23 -10.52
N MET A 127 1.86 -19.26 -9.77
CA MET A 127 2.61 -19.40 -8.51
C MET A 127 2.01 -18.44 -7.48
N PRO A 128 2.01 -18.80 -6.20
CA PRO A 128 1.61 -17.86 -5.17
C PRO A 128 2.72 -16.81 -4.97
N LEU A 129 2.41 -15.56 -4.82
CA LEU A 129 1.18 -14.81 -4.94
C LEU A 129 1.26 -13.90 -6.17
N LYS A 130 0.12 -13.36 -6.63
CA LYS A 130 0.13 -12.28 -7.61
C LYS A 130 0.88 -11.07 -7.04
N ILE A 131 1.70 -10.45 -7.88
CA ILE A 131 2.52 -9.29 -7.46
C ILE A 131 1.65 -8.09 -7.19
N CYS A 132 0.58 -7.93 -7.98
CA CYS A 132 -0.34 -6.81 -7.92
C CYS A 132 -1.78 -7.32 -8.06
N TYR A 133 -2.71 -6.80 -7.26
CA TYR A 133 -4.14 -7.06 -7.38
C TYR A 133 -4.96 -5.79 -7.17
N PRO A 134 -5.98 -5.55 -8.00
CA PRO A 134 -6.20 -6.19 -9.29
C PRO A 134 -5.08 -5.85 -10.29
N ALA A 135 -4.99 -6.61 -11.37
CA ALA A 135 -4.04 -6.33 -12.44
C ALA A 135 -4.28 -4.93 -13.03
N MET A 136 -3.21 -4.30 -13.52
CA MET A 136 -3.34 -3.05 -14.26
C MET A 136 -3.79 -3.37 -15.68
N GLU A 137 -4.96 -2.85 -16.04
CA GLU A 137 -5.54 -3.10 -17.35
C GLU A 137 -5.16 -2.04 -18.40
N ASN A 138 -5.20 -2.45 -19.67
CA ASN A 138 -4.97 -1.57 -20.82
C ASN A 138 -3.66 -0.79 -20.74
N GLN A 139 -3.75 0.54 -20.78
CA GLN A 139 -2.61 1.44 -20.76
C GLN A 139 -2.28 1.96 -19.34
N GLU A 140 -3.00 1.53 -18.32
CA GLU A 140 -2.76 2.02 -16.95
C GLU A 140 -1.34 1.75 -16.47
N TRP A 141 -0.78 0.59 -16.82
CA TRP A 141 0.58 0.25 -16.46
C TRP A 141 1.61 1.24 -17.03
N GLN A 142 1.39 1.80 -18.21
CA GLN A 142 2.28 2.82 -18.79
C GLN A 142 2.30 4.12 -17.98
N ILE A 143 1.14 4.48 -17.40
CA ILE A 143 1.00 5.69 -16.59
C ILE A 143 1.67 5.51 -15.23
N VAL A 144 1.53 4.32 -14.64
CA VAL A 144 1.99 4.04 -13.27
C VAL A 144 3.46 3.63 -13.22
N THR A 145 3.91 2.86 -14.20
CA THR A 145 5.25 2.24 -14.20
C THR A 145 6.24 2.84 -15.18
N GLY A 146 5.78 3.75 -16.03
CA GLY A 146 6.57 4.22 -17.16
C GLY A 146 6.58 3.22 -18.32
N CYS A 147 7.61 3.21 -19.14
CA CYS A 147 7.73 2.28 -20.25
C CYS A 147 8.32 0.94 -19.77
N ASP A 148 7.51 -0.09 -19.66
CA ASP A 148 8.00 -1.47 -19.70
C ASP A 148 7.77 -2.03 -21.11
N PRO A 149 8.81 -2.18 -21.97
CA PRO A 149 8.67 -2.72 -23.30
C PRO A 149 8.37 -4.24 -23.30
N LYS A 150 8.51 -4.91 -22.15
CA LYS A 150 8.27 -6.33 -22.02
C LYS A 150 6.89 -6.61 -21.40
N ASN A 151 5.85 -6.44 -22.19
CA ASN A 151 4.50 -6.84 -21.79
C ASN A 151 4.39 -8.37 -21.73
N THR A 152 4.99 -8.99 -20.71
CA THR A 152 4.94 -10.43 -20.50
C THR A 152 3.88 -10.79 -19.48
N ARG A 153 3.38 -12.02 -19.53
CA ARG A 153 2.41 -12.52 -18.54
C ARG A 153 2.95 -12.53 -17.09
N TRP A 154 4.25 -12.41 -16.94
CA TRP A 154 4.95 -12.37 -15.65
C TRP A 154 5.15 -10.95 -15.12
N SER A 155 4.81 -9.95 -15.90
CA SER A 155 4.91 -8.58 -15.46
C SER A 155 3.86 -8.28 -14.39
N TYR A 156 4.24 -7.55 -13.36
CA TYR A 156 3.35 -7.21 -12.24
C TYR A 156 2.06 -6.49 -12.69
N HIS A 157 2.12 -5.70 -13.73
CA HIS A 157 0.95 -5.00 -14.28
C HIS A 157 -0.06 -5.93 -14.94
N ASN A 158 0.31 -7.16 -15.29
CA ASN A 158 -0.60 -8.17 -15.83
C ASN A 158 -1.18 -9.10 -14.76
N GLY A 159 -0.98 -8.81 -13.48
CA GLY A 159 -1.38 -9.70 -12.41
C GLY A 159 -0.57 -11.00 -12.37
N GLY A 160 0.66 -10.96 -12.91
CA GLY A 160 1.58 -12.08 -12.87
C GLY A 160 2.03 -12.41 -11.44
N SER A 161 2.50 -13.62 -11.25
CA SER A 161 3.16 -14.08 -10.02
C SER A 161 4.59 -14.50 -10.33
N TRP A 162 5.48 -14.23 -9.39
CA TRP A 162 6.89 -14.58 -9.53
C TRP A 162 7.26 -15.69 -8.56
N PRO A 163 8.20 -16.58 -8.93
CA PRO A 163 8.81 -17.44 -7.94
C PRO A 163 9.58 -16.54 -6.98
N GLY A 164 9.18 -16.55 -5.72
CA GLY A 164 9.82 -15.82 -4.62
C GLY A 164 11.14 -16.43 -4.21
#